data_0e44f2e666870c1d4bcf0e493f0b8de1
#
_entry.id   0e44f2e666870c1d4bcf0e493f0b8de1
#
_cell.length_a   1.000
_cell.length_b   1.000
_cell.length_c   1.000
_cell.angle_alpha   90.00
_cell.angle_beta   90.00
_cell.angle_gamma   90.00
#
_symmetry.space_group_name_H-M   'P 1'
#
loop_
_entity.id
_entity.type
_entity.pdbx_description
1 polymer ?
#
loop_
_entity_poly.entity_id
_entity_poly.type
_entity_poly.pdbx_seq_one_letter_code
_entity_poly.pdbx_strand_id
1 'polypeptide(L)'
;MVTGELTPARPRRAGVPAGARQGWLFTAPAVLMLVVFLVVPIAMAAWVSLSDWAGIGGPFSAGVHAVGLANYKALLVQPGLAQLTLGLSLRDNLYYVVTVVPAQTALSLFLAIIVSRRALAGRGFFRTAFYFPSVTSSVAISMVFLFLFADAGVVNGLLAWLGVSGPNWFADPRGLLHLILSGLGVTSPPALLAQHGLLGLSWWDWLAGPSIAMTTLIVLAVWTTSGTFMLLFLPALYNISGEIEEAALIDGARAWTRFRRITLPLIRPVLFLVLTLGLIGTWTVFDQVFLITQGNPAGTTLTPAYLAYETSFGNAQWGQGAAIAFVFFFIIIVFTLLQRWLLRDREGRASRRLRRRRR
;
A
#
# COMPACT_ATOMS: atom_id res chain seq x y z
N MET A 1 8.18 75.77 -6.88
CA MET A 1 7.30 74.62 -7.07
C MET A 1 7.80 73.85 -8.28
N VAL A 2 8.49 72.73 -8.07
CA VAL A 2 8.95 71.81 -9.13
C VAL A 2 8.28 70.49 -8.87
N THR A 3 7.26 70.16 -9.63
CA THR A 3 6.55 68.86 -9.61
C THR A 3 7.39 67.91 -10.46
N GLY A 4 8.13 67.02 -9.78
CA GLY A 4 8.82 65.91 -10.43
C GLY A 4 7.85 64.77 -10.70
N GLU A 5 7.49 64.52 -11.96
CA GLU A 5 6.75 63.33 -12.39
C GLU A 5 7.59 62.09 -12.18
N LEU A 6 7.10 61.22 -11.28
CA LEU A 6 7.64 59.88 -11.09
C LEU A 6 7.17 58.97 -12.22
N THR A 7 8.04 58.73 -13.20
CA THR A 7 7.82 57.77 -14.28
C THR A 7 7.78 56.34 -13.68
N PRO A 8 6.73 55.54 -13.89
CA PRO A 8 6.66 54.18 -13.35
C PRO A 8 7.73 53.29 -14.00
N ALA A 9 8.59 52.70 -13.17
CA ALA A 9 9.63 51.79 -13.61
C ALA A 9 8.98 50.55 -14.28
N ARG A 10 9.29 50.32 -15.57
CA ARG A 10 8.88 49.14 -16.32
C ARG A 10 9.38 47.87 -15.60
N PRO A 11 8.54 46.83 -15.43
CA PRO A 11 8.99 45.58 -14.85
C PRO A 11 10.09 44.97 -15.72
N ARG A 12 11.30 44.86 -15.17
CA ARG A 12 12.41 44.14 -15.79
C ARG A 12 11.96 42.71 -16.01
N ARG A 13 11.86 42.25 -17.25
CA ARG A 13 11.72 40.81 -17.57
C ARG A 13 12.91 40.13 -16.88
N ALA A 14 12.59 39.24 -15.93
CA ALA A 14 13.59 38.41 -15.26
C ALA A 14 14.27 37.55 -16.33
N GLY A 15 15.43 37.97 -16.81
CA GLY A 15 16.28 37.12 -17.64
C GLY A 15 16.69 35.91 -16.85
N VAL A 16 16.79 34.74 -17.51
CA VAL A 16 17.27 33.49 -16.91
C VAL A 16 18.61 33.80 -16.23
N PRO A 17 18.74 33.59 -14.89
CA PRO A 17 19.97 33.96 -14.18
C PRO A 17 21.17 33.23 -14.79
N ALA A 18 22.32 33.92 -14.90
CA ALA A 18 23.54 33.42 -15.56
C ALA A 18 24.02 32.04 -15.03
N GLY A 19 23.65 31.65 -13.79
CA GLY A 19 23.91 30.35 -13.18
C GLY A 19 22.93 29.24 -13.57
N ALA A 20 21.82 29.51 -14.27
CA ALA A 20 20.83 28.49 -14.60
C ALA A 20 21.39 27.41 -15.56
N ARG A 21 22.25 27.80 -16.50
CA ARG A 21 22.92 26.84 -17.40
C ARG A 21 23.87 25.92 -16.65
N GLN A 22 24.63 26.43 -15.69
CA GLN A 22 25.51 25.63 -14.84
C GLN A 22 24.69 24.68 -13.94
N GLY A 23 23.57 25.17 -13.38
CA GLY A 23 22.64 24.31 -12.63
C GLY A 23 22.08 23.15 -13.46
N TRP A 24 21.68 23.41 -14.72
CA TRP A 24 21.21 22.35 -15.62
C TRP A 24 22.31 21.35 -16.00
N LEU A 25 23.55 21.80 -16.20
CA LEU A 25 24.70 20.89 -16.47
C LEU A 25 24.98 19.96 -15.29
N PHE A 26 24.87 20.45 -14.05
CA PHE A 26 25.04 19.65 -12.85
C PHE A 26 23.92 18.59 -12.66
N THR A 27 22.68 18.95 -12.99
CA THR A 27 21.53 18.04 -12.86
C THR A 27 21.34 17.14 -14.08
N ALA A 28 21.93 17.48 -15.24
CA ALA A 28 21.76 16.75 -16.50
C ALA A 28 22.04 15.23 -16.41
N PRO A 29 23.12 14.76 -15.76
CA PRO A 29 23.35 13.30 -15.63
C PRO A 29 22.24 12.59 -14.87
N ALA A 30 21.76 13.17 -13.78
CA ALA A 30 20.67 12.60 -13.00
C ALA A 30 19.34 12.59 -13.78
N VAL A 31 19.04 13.70 -14.47
CA VAL A 31 17.85 13.82 -15.32
C VAL A 31 17.94 12.83 -16.49
N LEU A 32 19.10 12.68 -17.14
CA LEU A 32 19.29 11.72 -18.20
C LEU A 32 19.03 10.28 -17.73
N MET A 33 19.56 9.90 -16.55
CA MET A 33 19.28 8.59 -15.95
C MET A 33 17.78 8.39 -15.69
N LEU A 34 17.10 9.38 -15.14
CA LEU A 34 15.64 9.31 -14.93
C LEU A 34 14.86 9.19 -16.25
N VAL A 35 15.26 9.94 -17.29
CA VAL A 35 14.60 9.83 -18.60
C VAL A 35 14.83 8.46 -19.21
N VAL A 36 16.05 7.98 -19.28
CA VAL A 36 16.38 6.70 -19.94
C VAL A 36 15.83 5.50 -19.19
N PHE A 37 15.93 5.46 -17.86
CA PHE A 37 15.59 4.27 -17.08
C PHE A 37 14.19 4.32 -16.44
N LEU A 38 13.51 5.46 -16.46
CA LEU A 38 12.16 5.58 -15.92
C LEU A 38 11.16 6.05 -17.00
N VAL A 39 11.39 7.21 -17.63
CA VAL A 39 10.40 7.80 -18.55
C VAL A 39 10.27 6.98 -19.83
N VAL A 40 11.39 6.56 -20.44
CA VAL A 40 11.37 5.75 -21.66
C VAL A 40 10.68 4.40 -21.46
N PRO A 41 10.99 3.58 -20.42
CA PRO A 41 10.25 2.34 -20.17
C PRO A 41 8.76 2.54 -19.91
N ILE A 42 8.37 3.60 -19.18
CA ILE A 42 6.95 3.93 -18.96
C ILE A 42 6.27 4.26 -20.30
N ALA A 43 6.91 5.07 -21.16
CA ALA A 43 6.35 5.39 -22.48
C ALA A 43 6.24 4.15 -23.38
N MET A 44 7.24 3.26 -23.34
CA MET A 44 7.20 1.99 -24.04
C MET A 44 6.08 1.08 -23.52
N ALA A 45 5.93 0.96 -22.20
CA ALA A 45 4.83 0.21 -21.60
C ALA A 45 3.45 0.79 -21.97
N ALA A 46 3.34 2.13 -22.07
CA ALA A 46 2.10 2.78 -22.53
C ALA A 46 1.79 2.43 -23.99
N TRP A 47 2.78 2.40 -24.85
CA TRP A 47 2.61 1.91 -26.23
C TRP A 47 2.17 0.44 -26.25
N VAL A 48 2.88 -0.42 -25.51
CA VAL A 48 2.56 -1.86 -25.42
C VAL A 48 1.14 -2.07 -24.94
N SER A 49 0.64 -1.30 -23.98
CA SER A 49 -0.74 -1.43 -23.48
C SER A 49 -1.82 -1.13 -24.54
N LEU A 50 -1.45 -0.40 -25.60
CA LEU A 50 -2.30 -0.05 -26.73
C LEU A 50 -2.07 -0.94 -27.96
N SER A 51 -1.23 -1.97 -27.84
CA SER A 51 -0.83 -2.88 -28.92
C SER A 51 -1.20 -4.33 -28.63
N ASP A 52 -1.10 -5.18 -29.65
CA ASP A 52 -1.24 -6.63 -29.59
C ASP A 52 0.09 -7.37 -29.35
N TRP A 53 1.12 -6.67 -28.89
CA TRP A 53 2.45 -7.26 -28.71
C TRP A 53 2.44 -8.45 -27.76
N ALA A 54 2.94 -9.59 -28.25
CA ALA A 54 3.00 -10.86 -27.52
C ALA A 54 4.37 -11.14 -26.87
N GLY A 55 5.28 -10.16 -26.81
CA GLY A 55 6.60 -10.33 -26.21
C GLY A 55 7.66 -10.93 -27.14
N ILE A 56 7.36 -11.17 -28.40
CA ILE A 56 8.27 -11.72 -29.41
C ILE A 56 8.79 -10.58 -30.29
N GLY A 57 10.11 -10.48 -30.42
CA GLY A 57 10.73 -9.36 -31.15
C GLY A 57 10.61 -8.02 -30.43
N GLY A 58 10.88 -6.93 -31.14
CA GLY A 58 10.76 -5.58 -30.59
C GLY A 58 9.29 -5.13 -30.54
N PRO A 59 8.91 -4.31 -29.52
CA PRO A 59 7.53 -3.80 -29.41
C PRO A 59 7.13 -2.82 -30.54
N PHE A 60 8.08 -2.42 -31.38
CA PHE A 60 7.89 -1.56 -32.55
C PHE A 60 8.16 -2.29 -33.87
N SER A 61 8.22 -3.63 -33.87
CA SER A 61 8.43 -4.42 -35.07
C SER A 61 7.20 -4.40 -35.98
N ALA A 62 7.36 -4.66 -37.29
CA ALA A 62 6.29 -4.58 -38.31
C ALA A 62 5.11 -5.52 -38.04
N GLY A 63 5.25 -6.54 -37.21
CA GLY A 63 4.18 -7.47 -36.81
C GLY A 63 3.36 -7.04 -35.62
N VAL A 64 3.63 -5.88 -35.02
CA VAL A 64 2.92 -5.36 -33.86
C VAL A 64 1.95 -4.28 -34.32
N HIS A 65 0.65 -4.48 -34.04
CA HIS A 65 -0.40 -3.54 -34.45
C HIS A 65 -0.95 -2.76 -33.25
N ALA A 66 -1.28 -1.50 -33.48
CA ALA A 66 -2.00 -0.71 -32.51
C ALA A 66 -3.46 -1.18 -32.45
N VAL A 67 -3.87 -1.72 -31.30
CA VAL A 67 -5.28 -2.13 -31.04
C VAL A 67 -6.06 -1.06 -30.28
N GLY A 68 -5.44 0.09 -30.01
CA GLY A 68 -6.04 1.19 -29.27
C GLY A 68 -6.48 0.75 -27.86
N LEU A 69 -7.72 1.01 -27.50
CA LEU A 69 -8.26 0.71 -26.18
C LEU A 69 -8.85 -0.71 -26.05
N ALA A 70 -8.59 -1.64 -26.99
CA ALA A 70 -9.18 -2.98 -26.95
C ALA A 70 -8.80 -3.74 -25.66
N ASN A 71 -7.52 -3.70 -25.24
CA ASN A 71 -7.06 -4.31 -24.00
C ASN A 71 -7.81 -3.75 -22.76
N TYR A 72 -8.01 -2.44 -22.70
CA TYR A 72 -8.76 -1.80 -21.61
C TYR A 72 -10.25 -2.13 -21.63
N LYS A 73 -10.86 -2.24 -22.82
CA LYS A 73 -12.26 -2.67 -22.95
C LYS A 73 -12.45 -4.11 -22.48
N ALA A 74 -11.54 -5.02 -22.83
CA ALA A 74 -11.55 -6.40 -22.36
C ALA A 74 -11.47 -6.50 -20.84
N LEU A 75 -10.68 -5.63 -20.19
CA LEU A 75 -10.48 -5.63 -18.75
C LEU A 75 -11.63 -4.98 -17.96
N LEU A 76 -12.24 -3.92 -18.50
CA LEU A 76 -13.16 -3.07 -17.72
C LEU A 76 -14.63 -3.19 -18.14
N VAL A 77 -14.90 -3.54 -19.40
CA VAL A 77 -16.23 -3.41 -19.98
C VAL A 77 -16.78 -4.74 -20.52
N GLN A 78 -15.96 -5.54 -21.17
CA GLN A 78 -16.40 -6.77 -21.82
C GLN A 78 -16.49 -7.92 -20.80
N PRO A 79 -17.68 -8.55 -20.62
CA PRO A 79 -17.79 -9.72 -19.77
C PRO A 79 -16.89 -10.85 -20.29
N GLY A 80 -16.04 -11.39 -19.41
CA GLY A 80 -15.11 -12.45 -19.74
C GLY A 80 -14.07 -12.70 -18.67
N LEU A 81 -13.16 -13.63 -18.94
CA LEU A 81 -12.13 -14.05 -17.99
C LEU A 81 -11.21 -12.88 -17.59
N ALA A 82 -10.84 -12.01 -18.54
CA ALA A 82 -9.98 -10.85 -18.26
C ALA A 82 -10.62 -9.88 -17.27
N GLN A 83 -11.91 -9.58 -17.42
CA GLN A 83 -12.64 -8.74 -16.48
C GLN A 83 -12.77 -9.41 -15.11
N LEU A 84 -13.12 -10.69 -15.07
CA LEU A 84 -13.28 -11.45 -13.84
C LEU A 84 -11.97 -11.52 -13.05
N THR A 85 -10.85 -11.85 -13.69
CA THR A 85 -9.53 -11.94 -13.03
C THR A 85 -9.05 -10.57 -12.54
N LEU A 86 -9.31 -9.50 -13.28
CA LEU A 86 -9.07 -8.14 -12.80
C LEU A 86 -9.94 -7.83 -11.58
N GLY A 87 -11.22 -8.17 -11.60
CA GLY A 87 -12.14 -8.01 -10.47
C GLY A 87 -11.66 -8.74 -9.21
N LEU A 88 -11.29 -10.01 -9.36
CA LEU A 88 -10.71 -10.82 -8.27
C LEU A 88 -9.45 -10.17 -7.71
N SER A 89 -8.51 -9.77 -8.57
CA SER A 89 -7.25 -9.17 -8.14
C SER A 89 -7.44 -7.85 -7.39
N LEU A 90 -8.34 -7.01 -7.83
CA LEU A 90 -8.66 -5.73 -7.18
C LEU A 90 -9.35 -5.94 -5.83
N ARG A 91 -10.30 -6.88 -5.76
CA ARG A 91 -10.99 -7.27 -4.53
C ARG A 91 -9.99 -7.75 -3.48
N ASP A 92 -9.14 -8.70 -3.85
CA ASP A 92 -8.21 -9.35 -2.92
C ASP A 92 -7.14 -8.36 -2.44
N ASN A 93 -6.64 -7.52 -3.36
CA ASN A 93 -5.71 -6.46 -3.01
C ASN A 93 -6.36 -5.40 -2.11
N LEU A 94 -7.64 -5.09 -2.32
CA LEU A 94 -8.37 -4.18 -1.43
C LEU A 94 -8.47 -4.75 -0.01
N TYR A 95 -8.78 -6.04 0.14
CA TYR A 95 -8.78 -6.70 1.45
C TYR A 95 -7.39 -6.63 2.11
N TYR A 96 -6.36 -6.92 1.32
CA TYR A 96 -4.98 -6.83 1.79
C TYR A 96 -4.64 -5.43 2.30
N VAL A 97 -4.89 -4.40 1.52
CA VAL A 97 -4.61 -2.99 1.87
C VAL A 97 -5.39 -2.55 3.11
N VAL A 98 -6.71 -2.79 3.13
CA VAL A 98 -7.59 -2.35 4.23
C VAL A 98 -7.25 -3.05 5.54
N THR A 99 -6.70 -4.26 5.49
CA THR A 99 -6.31 -5.01 6.70
C THR A 99 -4.87 -4.75 7.10
N VAL A 100 -3.92 -4.80 6.17
CA VAL A 100 -2.48 -4.64 6.48
C VAL A 100 -2.18 -3.22 6.96
N VAL A 101 -2.66 -2.18 6.27
CA VAL A 101 -2.28 -0.78 6.60
C VAL A 101 -2.65 -0.38 8.03
N PRO A 102 -3.87 -0.60 8.53
CA PRO A 102 -4.19 -0.33 9.92
C PRO A 102 -3.46 -1.25 10.90
N ALA A 103 -3.36 -2.55 10.59
CA ALA A 103 -2.75 -3.53 11.49
C ALA A 103 -1.26 -3.29 11.68
N GLN A 104 -0.49 -3.10 10.60
CA GLN A 104 0.94 -2.79 10.66
C GLN A 104 1.21 -1.45 11.36
N THR A 105 0.36 -0.44 11.12
CA THR A 105 0.49 0.88 11.75
C THR A 105 0.23 0.78 13.27
N ALA A 106 -0.82 0.07 13.66
CA ALA A 106 -1.15 -0.16 15.06
C ALA A 106 -0.06 -0.96 15.78
N LEU A 107 0.42 -2.05 15.16
CA LEU A 107 1.50 -2.87 15.71
C LEU A 107 2.81 -2.08 15.81
N SER A 108 3.18 -1.34 14.76
CA SER A 108 4.40 -0.51 14.75
C SER A 108 4.38 0.56 15.84
N LEU A 109 3.25 1.25 15.99
CA LEU A 109 3.09 2.27 17.04
C LEU A 109 3.12 1.63 18.44
N PHE A 110 2.47 0.49 18.63
CA PHE A 110 2.50 -0.27 19.88
C PHE A 110 3.93 -0.67 20.25
N LEU A 111 4.67 -1.25 19.30
CA LEU A 111 6.09 -1.62 19.51
C LEU A 111 6.95 -0.40 19.80
N ALA A 112 6.74 0.72 19.08
CA ALA A 112 7.47 1.96 19.32
C ALA A 112 7.21 2.51 20.72
N ILE A 113 5.97 2.49 21.20
CA ILE A 113 5.62 2.93 22.56
C ILE A 113 6.31 2.05 23.63
N ILE A 114 6.36 0.73 23.44
CA ILE A 114 7.05 -0.18 24.36
C ILE A 114 8.54 0.13 24.38
N VAL A 115 9.17 0.19 23.20
CA VAL A 115 10.62 0.38 23.05
C VAL A 115 11.07 1.80 23.46
N SER A 116 10.19 2.81 23.38
CA SER A 116 10.48 4.19 23.79
C SER A 116 10.57 4.38 25.31
N ARG A 117 10.00 3.48 26.10
CA ARG A 117 9.98 3.60 27.57
C ARG A 117 11.38 3.60 28.15
N ARG A 118 11.73 4.63 28.94
CA ARG A 118 13.07 4.77 29.57
C ARG A 118 13.40 3.62 30.53
N ALA A 119 12.42 3.00 31.14
CA ALA A 119 12.56 1.90 32.10
C ALA A 119 12.81 0.52 31.43
N LEU A 120 12.70 0.38 30.12
CA LEU A 120 12.89 -0.90 29.42
C LEU A 120 14.39 -1.24 29.36
N ALA A 121 14.81 -2.28 30.09
CA ALA A 121 16.15 -2.85 29.95
C ALA A 121 16.27 -3.55 28.58
N GLY A 122 17.44 -3.50 27.94
CA GLY A 122 17.69 -4.18 26.67
C GLY A 122 16.98 -3.55 25.46
N ARG A 123 16.66 -2.26 25.47
CA ARG A 123 15.99 -1.56 24.33
C ARG A 123 16.66 -1.78 22.99
N GLY A 124 18.00 -1.83 22.96
CA GLY A 124 18.76 -2.08 21.73
C GLY A 124 18.41 -3.44 21.15
N PHE A 125 18.40 -4.49 21.98
CA PHE A 125 18.04 -5.84 21.57
C PHE A 125 16.61 -5.89 20.99
N PHE A 126 15.60 -5.37 21.71
CA PHE A 126 14.22 -5.37 21.23
C PHE A 126 14.05 -4.58 19.92
N ARG A 127 14.75 -3.43 19.78
CA ARG A 127 14.74 -2.67 18.53
C ARG A 127 15.28 -3.50 17.37
N THR A 128 16.41 -4.17 17.57
CA THR A 128 17.00 -5.04 16.54
C THR A 128 16.12 -6.25 16.25
N ALA A 129 15.60 -6.92 17.28
CA ALA A 129 14.75 -8.10 17.12
C ALA A 129 13.46 -7.80 16.34
N PHE A 130 12.79 -6.68 16.62
CA PHE A 130 11.57 -6.29 15.90
C PHE A 130 11.85 -5.75 14.49
N TYR A 131 13.04 -5.17 14.26
CA TYR A 131 13.43 -4.70 12.94
C TYR A 131 14.00 -5.81 12.04
N PHE A 132 14.55 -6.88 12.62
CA PHE A 132 15.21 -7.97 11.89
C PHE A 132 14.35 -8.56 10.75
N PRO A 133 13.03 -8.84 10.92
CA PRO A 133 12.22 -9.36 9.82
C PRO A 133 12.17 -8.44 8.60
N SER A 134 12.21 -7.13 8.80
CA SER A 134 12.09 -6.16 7.70
C SER A 134 13.34 -6.00 6.84
N VAL A 135 14.50 -6.45 7.33
CA VAL A 135 15.77 -6.45 6.55
C VAL A 135 16.12 -7.82 6.00
N THR A 136 15.34 -8.84 6.34
CA THR A 136 15.52 -10.19 5.83
C THR A 136 14.99 -10.29 4.39
N SER A 137 15.67 -11.09 3.55
CA SER A 137 15.22 -11.33 2.17
C SER A 137 13.77 -11.85 2.13
N SER A 138 12.95 -11.30 1.21
CA SER A 138 11.56 -11.74 0.97
C SER A 138 11.48 -13.25 0.71
N VAL A 139 12.46 -13.82 0.00
CA VAL A 139 12.52 -15.26 -0.28
C VAL A 139 12.71 -16.05 1.01
N ALA A 140 13.70 -15.69 1.82
CA ALA A 140 14.02 -16.41 3.05
C ALA A 140 12.82 -16.37 4.02
N ILE A 141 12.20 -15.20 4.17
CA ILE A 141 11.08 -15.05 5.10
C ILE A 141 9.83 -15.78 4.60
N SER A 142 9.60 -15.81 3.28
CA SER A 142 8.51 -16.57 2.67
C SER A 142 8.69 -18.08 2.89
N MET A 143 9.91 -18.60 2.77
CA MET A 143 10.21 -20.02 3.06
C MET A 143 10.00 -20.37 4.52
N VAL A 144 10.39 -19.48 5.45
CA VAL A 144 10.10 -19.66 6.89
C VAL A 144 8.60 -19.72 7.13
N PHE A 145 7.81 -18.84 6.51
CA PHE A 145 6.36 -18.86 6.66
C PHE A 145 5.71 -20.11 6.04
N LEU A 146 6.17 -20.54 4.86
CA LEU A 146 5.70 -21.80 4.27
C LEU A 146 5.94 -22.97 5.22
N PHE A 147 7.08 -23.04 5.90
CA PHE A 147 7.38 -24.09 6.88
C PHE A 147 6.53 -23.96 8.16
N LEU A 148 6.38 -22.74 8.71
CA LEU A 148 5.64 -22.51 9.94
C LEU A 148 4.14 -22.81 9.78
N PHE A 149 3.56 -22.43 8.64
CA PHE A 149 2.13 -22.54 8.34
C PHE A 149 1.79 -23.74 7.44
N ALA A 150 2.72 -24.69 7.23
CA ALA A 150 2.41 -25.97 6.58
C ALA A 150 1.37 -26.78 7.39
N ASP A 151 0.69 -27.73 6.76
CA ASP A 151 -0.33 -28.57 7.45
C ASP A 151 0.23 -29.26 8.69
N ALA A 152 1.46 -29.81 8.60
CA ALA A 152 2.19 -30.38 9.72
C ALA A 152 3.17 -29.39 10.35
N GLY A 153 2.97 -28.08 10.14
CA GLY A 153 3.85 -27.03 10.61
C GLY A 153 3.66 -26.67 12.07
N VAL A 154 4.55 -25.78 12.56
CA VAL A 154 4.58 -25.38 13.97
C VAL A 154 3.26 -24.75 14.42
N VAL A 155 2.62 -23.94 13.57
CA VAL A 155 1.36 -23.25 13.90
C VAL A 155 0.24 -24.26 14.13
N ASN A 156 0.06 -25.23 13.24
CA ASN A 156 -0.94 -26.29 13.42
C ASN A 156 -0.58 -27.22 14.58
N GLY A 157 0.70 -27.49 14.83
CA GLY A 157 1.14 -28.22 16.02
C GLY A 157 0.76 -27.51 17.34
N LEU A 158 0.93 -26.20 17.42
CA LEU A 158 0.51 -25.41 18.58
C LEU A 158 -1.02 -25.38 18.75
N LEU A 159 -1.78 -25.26 17.63
CA LEU A 159 -3.24 -25.31 17.67
C LEU A 159 -3.75 -26.68 18.12
N ALA A 160 -3.14 -27.77 17.64
CA ALA A 160 -3.47 -29.12 18.03
C ALA A 160 -3.22 -29.35 19.53
N TRP A 161 -2.14 -28.76 20.08
CA TRP A 161 -1.88 -28.82 21.54
C TRP A 161 -2.97 -28.09 22.34
N LEU A 162 -3.62 -27.05 21.78
CA LEU A 162 -4.78 -26.38 22.37
C LEU A 162 -6.11 -27.07 22.07
N GLY A 163 -6.09 -28.23 21.41
CA GLY A 163 -7.30 -28.98 21.04
C GLY A 163 -8.05 -28.42 19.81
N VAL A 164 -7.40 -27.55 19.03
CA VAL A 164 -8.00 -26.93 17.84
C VAL A 164 -7.33 -27.49 16.59
N SER A 165 -8.13 -28.01 15.64
CA SER A 165 -7.65 -28.38 14.31
C SER A 165 -7.44 -27.11 13.47
N GLY A 166 -6.20 -26.81 13.07
CA GLY A 166 -5.90 -25.68 12.20
C GLY A 166 -6.35 -25.94 10.76
N PRO A 167 -6.60 -24.87 9.99
CA PRO A 167 -6.94 -24.96 8.57
C PRO A 167 -5.69 -25.26 7.73
N ASN A 168 -5.91 -25.55 6.44
CA ASN A 168 -4.84 -25.48 5.46
C ASN A 168 -4.59 -24.01 5.09
N TRP A 169 -3.58 -23.40 5.73
CA TRP A 169 -3.32 -21.96 5.70
C TRP A 169 -3.09 -21.39 4.29
N PHE A 170 -2.59 -22.19 3.34
CA PHE A 170 -2.30 -21.71 1.98
C PHE A 170 -3.24 -22.26 0.92
N ALA A 171 -4.10 -23.23 1.25
CA ALA A 171 -4.99 -23.86 0.29
C ALA A 171 -6.48 -23.65 0.61
N ASP A 172 -6.82 -22.90 1.64
CA ASP A 172 -8.22 -22.63 2.00
C ASP A 172 -8.72 -21.31 1.37
N PRO A 173 -9.64 -21.38 0.36
CA PRO A 173 -10.17 -20.22 -0.33
C PRO A 173 -11.31 -19.52 0.43
N ARG A 174 -11.78 -20.06 1.56
CA ARG A 174 -12.95 -19.53 2.26
C ARG A 174 -12.68 -18.14 2.82
N GLY A 175 -13.55 -17.19 2.48
CA GLY A 175 -13.48 -15.82 2.98
C GLY A 175 -13.88 -15.74 4.45
N LEU A 176 -13.14 -15.00 5.26
CA LEU A 176 -13.37 -14.88 6.70
C LEU A 176 -14.76 -14.32 7.02
N LEU A 177 -15.24 -13.33 6.25
CA LEU A 177 -16.57 -12.77 6.50
C LEU A 177 -17.68 -13.78 6.18
N HIS A 178 -17.54 -14.53 5.08
CA HIS A 178 -18.48 -15.60 4.77
C HIS A 178 -18.46 -16.73 5.82
N LEU A 179 -17.31 -17.06 6.40
CA LEU A 179 -17.21 -18.00 7.52
C LEU A 179 -17.95 -17.50 8.76
N ILE A 180 -17.81 -16.23 9.11
CA ILE A 180 -18.55 -15.62 10.23
C ILE A 180 -20.06 -15.61 9.94
N LEU A 181 -20.47 -15.21 8.74
CA LEU A 181 -21.87 -15.15 8.33
C LEU A 181 -22.51 -16.56 8.31
N SER A 182 -21.79 -17.57 7.83
CA SER A 182 -22.25 -18.96 7.86
C SER A 182 -22.44 -19.49 9.29
N GLY A 183 -21.55 -19.09 10.21
CA GLY A 183 -21.70 -19.38 11.65
C GLY A 183 -22.92 -18.69 12.29
N LEU A 184 -23.39 -17.59 11.71
CA LEU A 184 -24.61 -16.87 12.10
C LEU A 184 -25.87 -17.37 11.37
N GLY A 185 -25.76 -18.43 10.54
CA GLY A 185 -26.88 -19.03 9.81
C GLY A 185 -27.13 -18.45 8.41
N VAL A 186 -26.31 -17.50 7.93
CA VAL A 186 -26.40 -16.96 6.56
C VAL A 186 -25.51 -17.77 5.63
N THR A 187 -26.05 -18.80 5.01
CA THR A 187 -25.30 -19.74 4.14
C THR A 187 -25.46 -19.46 2.66
N SER A 188 -26.48 -18.68 2.26
CA SER A 188 -26.76 -18.34 0.87
C SER A 188 -26.75 -16.82 0.66
N PRO A 189 -26.34 -16.36 -0.54
CA PRO A 189 -26.32 -14.92 -0.82
C PRO A 189 -27.74 -14.34 -0.86
N PRO A 190 -28.00 -13.23 -0.17
CA PRO A 190 -29.25 -12.47 -0.36
C PRO A 190 -29.42 -12.06 -1.83
N ALA A 191 -30.65 -12.14 -2.36
CA ALA A 191 -30.94 -11.91 -3.78
C ALA A 191 -30.40 -10.56 -4.31
N LEU A 192 -30.47 -9.51 -3.50
CA LEU A 192 -29.97 -8.17 -3.84
C LEU A 192 -28.44 -8.15 -4.01
N LEU A 193 -27.70 -8.94 -3.26
CA LEU A 193 -26.23 -9.00 -3.32
C LEU A 193 -25.74 -9.97 -4.39
N ALA A 194 -26.56 -10.96 -4.78
CA ALA A 194 -26.22 -11.94 -5.80
C ALA A 194 -26.42 -11.42 -7.23
N GLN A 195 -27.42 -10.58 -7.45
CA GLN A 195 -27.83 -10.15 -8.80
C GLN A 195 -27.04 -8.99 -9.37
N HIS A 196 -26.39 -8.18 -8.54
CA HIS A 196 -25.66 -6.98 -8.95
C HIS A 196 -24.22 -7.07 -8.48
N GLY A 197 -23.32 -6.47 -9.26
CA GLY A 197 -21.91 -6.49 -8.91
C GLY A 197 -21.05 -5.58 -9.77
N LEU A 198 -19.76 -5.72 -9.65
CA LEU A 198 -18.75 -4.95 -10.36
C LEU A 198 -17.66 -5.88 -10.90
N LEU A 199 -17.20 -5.64 -12.13
CA LEU A 199 -16.10 -6.38 -12.78
C LEU A 199 -16.32 -7.90 -12.77
N GLY A 200 -17.52 -8.34 -13.08
CA GLY A 200 -17.86 -9.76 -13.17
C GLY A 200 -18.06 -10.47 -11.82
N LEU A 201 -17.92 -9.77 -10.71
CA LEU A 201 -18.16 -10.29 -9.35
C LEU A 201 -19.45 -9.73 -8.78
N SER A 202 -20.24 -10.57 -8.08
CA SER A 202 -21.41 -10.10 -7.34
C SER A 202 -21.01 -9.28 -6.11
N TRP A 203 -21.92 -8.48 -5.56
CA TRP A 203 -21.65 -7.78 -4.29
C TRP A 203 -21.42 -8.76 -3.13
N TRP A 204 -22.00 -9.95 -3.21
CA TRP A 204 -21.72 -11.00 -2.25
C TRP A 204 -20.25 -11.44 -2.30
N ASP A 205 -19.68 -11.61 -3.51
CA ASP A 205 -18.27 -11.94 -3.67
C ASP A 205 -17.36 -10.81 -3.17
N TRP A 206 -17.78 -9.54 -3.37
CA TRP A 206 -17.07 -8.37 -2.84
C TRP A 206 -17.16 -8.25 -1.31
N LEU A 207 -18.03 -8.98 -0.63
CA LEU A 207 -18.17 -9.02 0.82
C LEU A 207 -17.60 -10.28 1.45
N ALA A 208 -16.96 -11.18 0.68
CA ALA A 208 -16.42 -12.44 1.20
C ALA A 208 -15.38 -12.24 2.32
N GLY A 209 -14.70 -11.10 2.33
CA GLY A 209 -13.55 -10.85 3.17
C GLY A 209 -12.29 -11.56 2.66
N PRO A 210 -11.12 -11.32 3.27
CA PRO A 210 -9.90 -12.02 2.88
C PRO A 210 -10.05 -13.51 3.12
N SER A 211 -9.53 -14.33 2.21
CA SER A 211 -9.48 -15.80 2.41
C SER A 211 -8.52 -16.16 3.55
N ILE A 212 -8.59 -17.39 4.03
CA ILE A 212 -7.62 -17.89 5.01
C ILE A 212 -6.20 -17.79 4.42
N ALA A 213 -6.02 -18.14 3.15
CA ALA A 213 -4.73 -18.00 2.47
C ALA A 213 -4.27 -16.53 2.39
N MET A 214 -5.14 -15.60 2.03
CA MET A 214 -4.82 -14.17 2.04
C MET A 214 -4.51 -13.67 3.46
N THR A 215 -5.21 -14.16 4.48
CA THR A 215 -4.96 -13.78 5.88
C THR A 215 -3.57 -14.19 6.34
N THR A 216 -3.06 -15.33 5.89
CA THR A 216 -1.69 -15.77 6.18
C THR A 216 -0.66 -14.80 5.55
N LEU A 217 -0.90 -14.35 4.31
CA LEU A 217 -0.07 -13.31 3.68
C LEU A 217 -0.16 -11.96 4.41
N ILE A 218 -1.34 -11.60 4.91
CA ILE A 218 -1.55 -10.39 5.71
C ILE A 218 -0.74 -10.44 7.01
N VAL A 219 -0.75 -11.57 7.72
CA VAL A 219 0.05 -11.77 8.95
C VAL A 219 1.54 -11.64 8.65
N LEU A 220 2.03 -12.26 7.57
CA LEU A 220 3.41 -12.12 7.10
C LEU A 220 3.78 -10.65 6.86
N ALA A 221 2.94 -9.93 6.12
CA ALA A 221 3.18 -8.52 5.79
C ALA A 221 3.21 -7.62 7.03
N VAL A 222 2.23 -7.77 7.92
CA VAL A 222 2.15 -7.00 9.17
C VAL A 222 3.39 -7.23 10.03
N TRP A 223 3.83 -8.48 10.15
CA TRP A 223 5.00 -8.82 10.93
C TRP A 223 6.29 -8.23 10.31
N THR A 224 6.50 -8.39 9.01
CA THR A 224 7.71 -7.91 8.32
C THR A 224 7.82 -6.39 8.25
N THR A 225 6.72 -5.68 8.06
CA THR A 225 6.75 -4.21 7.87
C THR A 225 6.69 -3.43 9.17
N SER A 226 6.13 -4.01 10.24
CA SER A 226 5.94 -3.31 11.51
C SER A 226 7.25 -2.83 12.15
N GLY A 227 8.35 -3.54 11.98
CA GLY A 227 9.67 -3.16 12.48
C GLY A 227 10.19 -1.87 11.85
N THR A 228 10.09 -1.73 10.54
CA THR A 228 10.49 -0.51 9.82
C THR A 228 9.66 0.69 10.27
N PHE A 229 8.35 0.55 10.35
CA PHE A 229 7.48 1.65 10.77
C PHE A 229 7.61 1.96 12.26
N MET A 230 7.95 0.99 13.11
CA MET A 230 8.32 1.24 14.51
C MET A 230 9.51 2.22 14.59
N LEU A 231 10.54 2.04 13.75
CA LEU A 231 11.69 2.95 13.73
C LEU A 231 11.35 4.37 13.28
N LEU A 232 10.30 4.56 12.45
CA LEU A 232 9.81 5.89 12.08
C LEU A 232 9.07 6.57 13.24
N PHE A 233 8.33 5.81 14.07
CA PHE A 233 7.62 6.37 15.21
C PHE A 233 8.55 6.72 16.39
N LEU A 234 9.67 6.02 16.57
CA LEU A 234 10.56 6.22 17.72
C LEU A 234 11.08 7.66 17.88
N PRO A 235 11.63 8.32 16.84
CA PRO A 235 12.07 9.71 16.98
C PRO A 235 10.91 10.66 17.32
N ALA A 236 9.73 10.44 16.76
CA ALA A 236 8.57 11.26 17.06
C ALA A 236 8.11 11.13 18.52
N LEU A 237 8.19 9.93 19.08
CA LEU A 237 7.89 9.70 20.50
C LEU A 237 8.97 10.30 21.42
N TYR A 238 10.25 10.24 21.05
CA TYR A 238 11.33 10.85 21.83
C TYR A 238 11.29 12.38 21.84
N ASN A 239 10.72 13.00 20.82
CA ASN A 239 10.55 14.45 20.72
C ASN A 239 9.40 15.00 21.57
N ILE A 240 8.59 14.14 22.20
CA ILE A 240 7.59 14.59 23.17
C ILE A 240 8.31 14.98 24.46
N SER A 241 8.17 16.26 24.87
CA SER A 241 8.80 16.76 26.11
C SER A 241 8.29 16.00 27.33
N GLY A 242 9.22 15.61 28.22
CA GLY A 242 8.90 14.98 29.49
C GLY A 242 8.01 15.87 30.38
N GLU A 243 8.18 17.20 30.31
CA GLU A 243 7.36 18.17 31.05
C GLU A 243 5.87 18.07 30.69
N ILE A 244 5.54 17.80 29.40
CA ILE A 244 4.15 17.59 28.99
C ILE A 244 3.58 16.31 29.61
N GLU A 245 4.38 15.25 29.68
CA GLU A 245 3.95 13.99 30.29
C GLU A 245 3.79 14.13 31.81
N GLU A 246 4.72 14.85 32.50
CA GLU A 246 4.67 15.12 33.94
C GLU A 246 3.47 16.01 34.29
N ALA A 247 3.22 17.09 33.54
CA ALA A 247 2.04 17.93 33.73
C ALA A 247 0.74 17.15 33.60
N ALA A 248 0.65 16.27 32.58
CA ALA A 248 -0.52 15.43 32.41
C ALA A 248 -0.71 14.40 33.54
N LEU A 249 0.38 13.95 34.17
CA LEU A 249 0.30 13.07 35.35
C LEU A 249 -0.19 13.83 36.59
N ILE A 250 0.27 15.07 36.78
CA ILE A 250 -0.18 15.94 37.89
C ILE A 250 -1.67 16.25 37.74
N ASP A 251 -2.14 16.47 36.50
CA ASP A 251 -3.56 16.65 36.18
C ASP A 251 -4.41 15.36 36.30
N GLY A 252 -3.84 14.26 36.73
CA GLY A 252 -4.52 12.97 36.91
C GLY A 252 -4.91 12.27 35.62
N ALA A 253 -4.31 12.62 34.48
CA ALA A 253 -4.64 12.01 33.19
C ALA A 253 -4.22 10.53 33.13
N ARG A 254 -5.18 9.63 32.92
CA ARG A 254 -4.95 8.19 32.73
C ARG A 254 -4.14 7.91 31.44
N ALA A 255 -3.47 6.77 31.39
CA ALA A 255 -2.62 6.39 30.25
C ALA A 255 -3.32 6.49 28.88
N TRP A 256 -4.57 6.02 28.77
CA TRP A 256 -5.38 6.13 27.55
C TRP A 256 -5.70 7.58 27.17
N THR A 257 -5.98 8.43 28.15
CA THR A 257 -6.25 9.87 27.94
C THR A 257 -4.99 10.58 27.43
N ARG A 258 -3.83 10.30 28.02
CA ARG A 258 -2.52 10.81 27.56
C ARG A 258 -2.23 10.35 26.13
N PHE A 259 -2.37 9.05 25.87
CA PHE A 259 -2.18 8.52 24.51
C PHE A 259 -3.07 9.22 23.47
N ARG A 260 -4.39 9.30 23.73
CA ARG A 260 -5.36 9.82 22.74
C ARG A 260 -5.29 11.35 22.60
N ARG A 261 -5.04 12.09 23.69
CA ARG A 261 -5.11 13.56 23.68
C ARG A 261 -3.75 14.26 23.55
N ILE A 262 -2.65 13.59 23.84
CA ILE A 262 -1.29 14.16 23.82
C ILE A 262 -0.44 13.42 22.79
N THR A 263 -0.16 12.13 23.00
CA THR A 263 0.78 11.37 22.15
C THR A 263 0.31 11.33 20.72
N LEU A 264 -0.91 10.83 20.47
CA LEU A 264 -1.44 10.64 19.11
C LEU A 264 -1.53 11.94 18.30
N PRO A 265 -1.99 13.09 18.84
CA PRO A 265 -1.95 14.36 18.12
C PRO A 265 -0.54 14.87 17.82
N LEU A 266 0.42 14.67 18.70
CA LEU A 266 1.80 15.14 18.51
C LEU A 266 2.57 14.33 17.45
N ILE A 267 2.34 13.02 17.39
CA ILE A 267 2.97 12.15 16.36
C ILE A 267 2.20 12.09 15.05
N ARG A 268 1.11 12.85 14.90
CA ARG A 268 0.23 12.81 13.73
C ARG A 268 0.94 13.00 12.39
N PRO A 269 1.96 13.89 12.23
CA PRO A 269 2.68 13.99 10.97
C PRO A 269 3.39 12.69 10.58
N VAL A 270 3.99 12.01 11.56
CA VAL A 270 4.65 10.70 11.33
C VAL A 270 3.64 9.60 11.10
N LEU A 271 2.49 9.62 11.80
CA LEU A 271 1.38 8.70 11.54
C LEU A 271 0.88 8.82 10.09
N PHE A 272 0.74 10.06 9.59
CA PHE A 272 0.39 10.30 8.20
C PHE A 272 1.42 9.74 7.23
N LEU A 273 2.72 9.96 7.51
CA LEU A 273 3.82 9.41 6.70
C LEU A 273 3.76 7.88 6.65
N VAL A 274 3.62 7.22 7.81
CA VAL A 274 3.55 5.75 7.90
C VAL A 274 2.33 5.20 7.17
N LEU A 275 1.16 5.82 7.33
CA LEU A 275 -0.04 5.42 6.59
C LEU A 275 0.14 5.58 5.08
N THR A 276 0.81 6.64 4.61
CA THR A 276 1.05 6.88 3.19
C THR A 276 2.04 5.87 2.61
N LEU A 277 3.16 5.66 3.28
CA LEU A 277 4.16 4.66 2.85
C LEU A 277 3.58 3.24 2.90
N GLY A 278 2.83 2.93 3.95
CA GLY A 278 2.14 1.66 4.09
C GLY A 278 1.12 1.43 2.99
N LEU A 279 0.32 2.43 2.64
CA LEU A 279 -0.65 2.34 1.54
C LEU A 279 0.05 2.04 0.21
N ILE A 280 1.09 2.80 -0.14
CA ILE A 280 1.82 2.61 -1.40
C ILE A 280 2.44 1.20 -1.44
N GLY A 281 3.11 0.77 -0.36
CA GLY A 281 3.76 -0.53 -0.31
C GLY A 281 2.78 -1.70 -0.38
N THR A 282 1.62 -1.59 0.27
CA THR A 282 0.61 -2.67 0.26
C THR A 282 -0.14 -2.77 -1.07
N TRP A 283 -0.36 -1.65 -1.78
CA TRP A 283 -0.93 -1.72 -3.13
C TRP A 283 -0.02 -2.47 -4.10
N THR A 284 1.30 -2.33 -3.99
CA THR A 284 2.28 -2.92 -4.91
C THR A 284 2.78 -4.31 -4.47
N VAL A 285 2.05 -5.01 -3.57
CA VAL A 285 2.45 -6.33 -3.10
C VAL A 285 2.57 -7.33 -4.25
N PHE A 286 3.73 -7.97 -4.35
CA PHE A 286 4.05 -8.94 -5.39
C PHE A 286 4.81 -10.15 -4.83
N ASP A 287 5.95 -9.93 -4.14
CA ASP A 287 6.89 -10.97 -3.72
C ASP A 287 6.24 -12.12 -2.96
N GLN A 288 5.45 -11.82 -1.94
CA GLN A 288 4.81 -12.82 -1.10
C GLN A 288 3.79 -13.65 -1.87
N VAL A 289 3.03 -12.99 -2.76
CA VAL A 289 2.06 -13.68 -3.63
C VAL A 289 2.79 -14.58 -4.62
N PHE A 290 3.82 -14.07 -5.28
CA PHE A 290 4.62 -14.81 -6.26
C PHE A 290 5.31 -16.03 -5.64
N LEU A 291 5.91 -15.87 -4.45
CA LEU A 291 6.71 -16.91 -3.80
C LEU A 291 5.87 -17.97 -3.08
N ILE A 292 4.70 -17.60 -2.55
CA ILE A 292 3.94 -18.47 -1.65
C ILE A 292 2.72 -19.05 -2.35
N THR A 293 1.84 -18.21 -2.89
CA THR A 293 0.50 -18.64 -3.31
C THR A 293 0.28 -18.64 -4.82
N GLN A 294 1.03 -17.83 -5.56
CA GLN A 294 0.85 -17.66 -7.01
C GLN A 294 -0.61 -17.36 -7.40
N GLY A 295 -1.28 -16.51 -6.60
CA GLY A 295 -2.68 -16.17 -6.80
C GLY A 295 -3.69 -17.22 -6.31
N ASN A 296 -3.24 -18.41 -5.90
CA ASN A 296 -4.10 -19.51 -5.43
C ASN A 296 -4.38 -19.42 -3.91
N PRO A 297 -5.37 -20.14 -3.39
CA PRO A 297 -6.33 -21.02 -4.06
C PRO A 297 -7.48 -20.25 -4.74
N ALA A 298 -7.98 -20.76 -5.84
CA ALA A 298 -9.17 -20.24 -6.55
C ALA A 298 -9.13 -18.71 -6.85
N GLY A 299 -7.95 -18.13 -7.06
CA GLY A 299 -7.77 -16.71 -7.30
C GLY A 299 -7.97 -15.80 -6.08
N THR A 300 -8.06 -16.35 -4.85
CA THR A 300 -8.36 -15.56 -3.63
C THR A 300 -7.16 -14.89 -2.99
N THR A 301 -5.98 -15.03 -3.59
CA THR A 301 -4.75 -14.29 -3.24
C THR A 301 -4.18 -13.56 -4.45
N LEU A 302 -4.97 -13.43 -5.52
CA LEU A 302 -4.55 -12.74 -6.73
C LEU A 302 -4.42 -11.23 -6.47
N THR A 303 -3.28 -10.66 -6.81
CA THR A 303 -3.06 -9.21 -6.73
C THR A 303 -2.83 -8.62 -8.11
N PRO A 304 -3.15 -7.33 -8.35
CA PRO A 304 -2.97 -6.74 -9.69
C PRO A 304 -1.53 -6.77 -10.19
N ALA A 305 -0.55 -6.64 -9.30
CA ALA A 305 0.86 -6.74 -9.66
C ALA A 305 1.22 -8.15 -10.14
N TYR A 306 0.75 -9.18 -9.43
CA TYR A 306 0.95 -10.57 -9.84
C TYR A 306 0.16 -10.91 -11.11
N LEU A 307 -1.09 -10.44 -11.24
CA LEU A 307 -1.90 -10.62 -12.45
C LEU A 307 -1.22 -10.01 -13.69
N ALA A 308 -0.67 -8.79 -13.58
CA ALA A 308 0.05 -8.17 -14.68
C ALA A 308 1.29 -8.99 -15.09
N TYR A 309 2.03 -9.52 -14.12
CA TYR A 309 3.17 -10.40 -14.34
C TYR A 309 2.75 -11.71 -15.03
N GLU A 310 1.76 -12.42 -14.49
CA GLU A 310 1.27 -13.70 -15.03
C GLU A 310 0.71 -13.53 -16.44
N THR A 311 -0.05 -12.46 -16.70
CA THR A 311 -0.59 -12.17 -18.01
C THR A 311 0.52 -11.87 -19.04
N SER A 312 1.56 -11.13 -18.63
CA SER A 312 2.67 -10.79 -19.53
C SER A 312 3.61 -11.97 -19.76
N PHE A 313 4.14 -12.55 -18.67
CA PHE A 313 5.23 -13.54 -18.73
C PHE A 313 4.70 -14.98 -18.77
N GLY A 314 3.63 -15.30 -18.04
CA GLY A 314 3.02 -16.63 -18.02
C GLY A 314 2.20 -16.91 -19.30
N ASN A 315 1.37 -15.95 -19.71
CA ASN A 315 0.45 -16.11 -20.81
C ASN A 315 0.92 -15.45 -22.12
N ALA A 316 2.09 -14.79 -22.13
CA ALA A 316 2.63 -14.05 -23.30
C ALA A 316 1.68 -12.97 -23.86
N GLN A 317 0.80 -12.40 -23.04
CA GLN A 317 -0.17 -11.35 -23.41
C GLN A 317 0.32 -9.99 -22.90
N TRP A 318 1.45 -9.52 -23.40
CA TRP A 318 2.12 -8.32 -22.92
C TRP A 318 1.29 -7.05 -23.05
N GLY A 319 0.52 -6.91 -24.15
CA GLY A 319 -0.40 -5.79 -24.33
C GLY A 319 -1.44 -5.69 -23.21
N GLN A 320 -2.04 -6.84 -22.86
CA GLN A 320 -3.03 -6.91 -21.81
C GLN A 320 -2.38 -6.75 -20.41
N GLY A 321 -1.22 -7.38 -20.16
CA GLY A 321 -0.50 -7.22 -18.90
C GLY A 321 -0.07 -5.79 -18.63
N ALA A 322 0.41 -5.08 -19.66
CA ALA A 322 0.71 -3.66 -19.59
C ALA A 322 -0.56 -2.82 -19.30
N ALA A 323 -1.69 -3.15 -19.91
CA ALA A 323 -2.97 -2.49 -19.65
C ALA A 323 -3.43 -2.70 -18.18
N ILE A 324 -3.27 -3.91 -17.61
CA ILE A 324 -3.52 -4.19 -16.20
C ILE A 324 -2.65 -3.29 -15.32
N ALA A 325 -1.35 -3.19 -15.60
CA ALA A 325 -0.42 -2.36 -14.85
C ALA A 325 -0.83 -0.87 -14.88
N PHE A 326 -1.28 -0.33 -16.03
CA PHE A 326 -1.76 1.05 -16.12
C PHE A 326 -3.09 1.28 -15.40
N VAL A 327 -4.07 0.37 -15.52
CA VAL A 327 -5.32 0.44 -14.74
C VAL A 327 -5.00 0.50 -13.25
N PHE A 328 -4.12 -0.37 -12.80
CA PHE A 328 -3.69 -0.44 -11.42
C PHE A 328 -2.93 0.83 -10.97
N PHE A 329 -2.04 1.36 -11.78
CA PHE A 329 -1.34 2.63 -11.53
C PHE A 329 -2.31 3.79 -11.31
N PHE A 330 -3.35 3.92 -12.16
CA PHE A 330 -4.38 4.95 -11.98
C PHE A 330 -5.20 4.75 -10.70
N ILE A 331 -5.51 3.52 -10.33
CA ILE A 331 -6.19 3.21 -9.07
C ILE A 331 -5.35 3.67 -7.87
N ILE A 332 -4.05 3.36 -7.87
CA ILE A 332 -3.14 3.80 -6.79
C ILE A 332 -3.10 5.33 -6.70
N ILE A 333 -3.03 6.05 -7.83
CA ILE A 333 -3.06 7.51 -7.85
C ILE A 333 -4.35 8.03 -7.20
N VAL A 334 -5.51 7.50 -7.59
CA VAL A 334 -6.81 7.92 -7.04
C VAL A 334 -6.86 7.70 -5.53
N PHE A 335 -6.47 6.52 -5.06
CA PHE A 335 -6.44 6.21 -3.62
C PHE A 335 -5.46 7.10 -2.85
N THR A 336 -4.28 7.36 -3.40
CA THR A 336 -3.27 8.24 -2.78
C THR A 336 -3.77 9.68 -2.71
N LEU A 337 -4.41 10.18 -3.76
CA LEU A 337 -5.01 11.52 -3.76
C LEU A 337 -6.17 11.63 -2.78
N LEU A 338 -7.03 10.61 -2.72
CA LEU A 338 -8.15 10.53 -1.78
C LEU A 338 -7.64 10.53 -0.33
N GLN A 339 -6.64 9.70 -0.03
CA GLN A 339 -5.99 9.67 1.29
C GLN A 339 -5.42 11.05 1.65
N ARG A 340 -4.69 11.68 0.73
CA ARG A 340 -4.13 13.02 0.93
C ARG A 340 -5.22 14.06 1.19
N TRP A 341 -6.33 13.99 0.47
CA TRP A 341 -7.47 14.88 0.66
C TRP A 341 -8.13 14.67 2.03
N LEU A 342 -8.41 13.43 2.41
CA LEU A 342 -9.04 13.08 3.69
C LEU A 342 -8.19 13.51 4.91
N LEU A 343 -6.87 13.41 4.80
CA LEU A 343 -5.95 13.68 5.92
C LEU A 343 -5.49 15.14 5.97
N ARG A 344 -5.50 15.87 4.83
CA ARG A 344 -5.03 17.26 4.72
C ARG A 344 -5.95 18.30 5.38
N ASP A 345 -7.26 18.06 5.41
CA ASP A 345 -8.26 19.08 5.82
C ASP A 345 -8.16 19.53 7.28
N ARG A 346 -7.36 18.86 8.11
CA ARG A 346 -7.23 19.19 9.53
C ARG A 346 -6.03 20.09 9.87
N GLU A 347 -4.96 20.08 9.06
CA GLU A 347 -3.77 20.92 9.31
C GLU A 347 -3.99 22.39 8.89
N GLY A 348 -4.67 22.62 7.78
CA GLY A 348 -4.97 23.96 7.28
C GLY A 348 -5.96 24.74 8.18
N ARG A 349 -6.83 24.05 8.90
CA ARG A 349 -7.79 24.71 9.81
C ARG A 349 -7.15 25.14 11.14
N ALA A 350 -6.18 24.38 11.64
CA ALA A 350 -5.46 24.72 12.88
C ALA A 350 -4.56 25.93 12.68
N SER A 351 -3.79 25.97 11.60
CA SER A 351 -2.89 27.10 11.29
C SER A 351 -3.64 28.39 10.95
N ARG A 352 -4.80 28.32 10.29
CA ARG A 352 -5.67 29.47 10.02
C ARG A 352 -6.33 30.03 11.28
N ARG A 353 -6.71 29.17 12.27
CA ARG A 353 -7.23 29.62 13.57
C ARG A 353 -6.17 30.34 14.41
N LEU A 354 -4.93 29.87 14.39
CA LEU A 354 -3.82 30.52 15.09
C LEU A 354 -3.42 31.86 14.46
N ARG A 355 -3.47 31.99 13.12
CA ARG A 355 -3.24 33.27 12.44
C ARG A 355 -4.37 34.28 12.68
N ARG A 356 -5.64 33.84 12.83
CA ARG A 356 -6.77 34.73 13.17
C ARG A 356 -6.78 35.20 14.62
N ARG A 357 -6.13 34.49 15.55
CA ARG A 357 -5.98 34.95 16.94
C ARG A 357 -4.79 35.87 17.19
N ARG A 358 -3.90 36.02 16.21
CA ARG A 358 -2.75 36.94 16.28
C ARG A 358 -2.97 38.25 15.49
N ARG A 359 -4.12 38.43 14.88
CA ARG A 359 -4.62 39.71 14.36
C ARG A 359 -5.80 40.19 15.23
#